data_f817f834eed2a1fb9eb24123ff00f275
#
_entry.id   f817f834eed2a1fb9eb24123ff00f275
#
_cell.length_a   1.000
_cell.length_b   1.000
_cell.length_c   1.000
_cell.angle_alpha   90.00
_cell.angle_beta   90.00
_cell.angle_gamma   90.00
#
_symmetry.space_group_name_H-M   'P 1'
#
loop_
_entity.id
_entity.type
_entity.pdbx_description
1 polymer ?
#
loop_
_entity_poly.entity_id
_entity_poly.type
_entity_poly.pdbx_seq_one_letter_code
_entity_poly.pdbx_strand_id
1 'polypeptide(L)'
;MWTTLGEITNYGDSVNVQVDDIDNTDWVLELEDIEKDSANIIQHLTKNDRKINGTRHKFQKGEILYSKLRTYLNKVLVAPNDGFCTTEIMAFGSYGILSNEYICHALRSPYFLAYTLQCGYGVKMPRLSTTDACNGLIPLPPLEEQERIVIEIQRLFSIIDIVEDGKDDLKVAIQAAKSKILDLAIHGKLVPQDPNDKPASELLKRITPKADITCDNGHYQKLPEGWCRIPLLSLCNCYQPQTIPISQLDENGEYPVYGANGIIGRYNQYNHKEEEILLTCRGATCGEVNKSQPYSWVNGNAMIVHPLYDIDNHFLYYLSHTFKNHQGLISGTAQPQITRANLGKILICLPPLDEQHRIVSKIEEIFAQLDAIEASL
;
A
#
# COMPACT_ATOMS: atom_id res chain seq x y z
N MET A 1 -38.43 0.03 23.82
CA MET A 1 -39.47 -0.91 23.34
C MET A 1 -38.90 -1.66 22.14
N TRP A 2 -39.40 -2.89 21.86
CA TRP A 2 -39.03 -3.64 20.65
C TRP A 2 -40.24 -3.65 19.71
N THR A 3 -39.98 -3.54 18.41
CA THR A 3 -40.98 -3.58 17.34
C THR A 3 -40.42 -4.34 16.14
N THR A 4 -41.17 -4.64 15.13
CA THR A 4 -40.68 -5.26 13.90
C THR A 4 -40.35 -4.20 12.86
N LEU A 5 -39.38 -4.49 11.96
CA LEU A 5 -39.00 -3.58 10.88
C LEU A 5 -40.24 -3.20 10.03
N GLY A 6 -41.09 -4.15 9.70
CA GLY A 6 -42.29 -3.93 8.92
C GLY A 6 -43.35 -3.05 9.57
N GLU A 7 -43.38 -2.93 10.91
CA GLU A 7 -44.29 -2.01 11.60
C GLU A 7 -43.86 -0.55 11.55
N ILE A 8 -42.55 -0.31 11.38
CA ILE A 8 -41.98 1.04 11.45
C ILE A 8 -41.45 1.57 10.10
N THR A 9 -41.45 0.74 9.06
CA THR A 9 -40.93 1.13 7.72
C THR A 9 -41.81 0.59 6.61
N ASN A 10 -41.70 1.17 5.42
CA ASN A 10 -42.31 0.65 4.19
C ASN A 10 -41.39 -0.36 3.46
N TYR A 11 -40.65 -1.18 4.20
CA TYR A 11 -39.78 -2.21 3.61
C TYR A 11 -40.58 -3.14 2.69
N GLY A 12 -40.21 -3.24 1.42
CA GLY A 12 -40.90 -4.05 0.42
C GLY A 12 -41.69 -3.22 -0.61
N ASP A 13 -42.00 -1.97 -0.33
CA ASP A 13 -42.75 -1.07 -1.22
C ASP A 13 -41.81 -0.33 -2.18
N SER A 14 -41.07 -1.07 -3.00
CA SER A 14 -40.11 -0.45 -3.93
C SER A 14 -40.79 0.10 -5.18
N VAL A 15 -40.37 1.28 -5.62
CA VAL A 15 -40.77 1.87 -6.88
C VAL A 15 -39.93 1.30 -8.01
N ASN A 16 -40.57 0.47 -8.85
CA ASN A 16 -39.90 -0.17 -9.99
C ASN A 16 -39.91 0.78 -11.22
N VAL A 17 -38.75 0.92 -11.85
CA VAL A 17 -38.53 1.72 -13.05
C VAL A 17 -37.82 0.89 -14.11
N GLN A 18 -38.25 0.99 -15.39
CA GLN A 18 -37.56 0.35 -16.48
C GLN A 18 -36.30 1.15 -16.85
N VAL A 19 -35.29 0.46 -17.35
CA VAL A 19 -34.00 1.09 -17.71
C VAL A 19 -34.20 2.21 -18.75
N ASP A 20 -35.16 2.07 -19.65
CA ASP A 20 -35.46 3.06 -20.70
C ASP A 20 -36.00 4.38 -20.14
N ASP A 21 -36.61 4.34 -18.95
CA ASP A 21 -37.18 5.49 -18.27
C ASP A 21 -36.18 6.22 -17.33
N ILE A 22 -34.93 5.79 -17.29
CA ILE A 22 -33.83 6.37 -16.50
C ILE A 22 -33.00 7.27 -17.43
N ASP A 23 -32.72 8.49 -17.01
CA ASP A 23 -31.88 9.41 -17.79
C ASP A 23 -30.40 9.00 -17.75
N ASN A 24 -29.68 9.35 -18.82
CA ASN A 24 -28.26 8.99 -18.94
C ASN A 24 -27.36 9.58 -17.85
N THR A 25 -27.80 10.68 -17.25
CA THR A 25 -27.08 11.40 -16.17
C THR A 25 -27.47 10.95 -14.77
N ASP A 26 -28.50 10.09 -14.66
CA ASP A 26 -28.98 9.62 -13.37
C ASP A 26 -27.98 8.64 -12.73
N TRP A 27 -27.84 8.76 -11.43
CA TRP A 27 -27.03 7.87 -10.63
C TRP A 27 -27.62 6.48 -10.54
N VAL A 28 -26.80 5.47 -10.84
CA VAL A 28 -27.20 4.07 -10.77
C VAL A 28 -26.25 3.31 -9.86
N LEU A 29 -26.76 2.85 -8.73
CA LEU A 29 -26.04 2.15 -7.68
C LEU A 29 -26.15 0.64 -7.85
N GLU A 30 -25.03 -0.05 -7.95
CA GLU A 30 -24.92 -1.50 -7.94
C GLU A 30 -24.29 -2.00 -6.62
N LEU A 31 -24.42 -3.28 -6.33
CA LEU A 31 -23.84 -3.86 -5.10
C LEU A 31 -22.32 -3.73 -5.00
N GLU A 32 -21.63 -3.70 -6.13
CA GLU A 32 -20.18 -3.55 -6.20
C GLU A 32 -19.70 -2.15 -5.85
N ASP A 33 -20.58 -1.14 -5.95
CA ASP A 33 -20.27 0.25 -5.63
C ASP A 33 -20.28 0.53 -4.12
N ILE A 34 -20.76 -0.42 -3.32
CA ILE A 34 -20.85 -0.29 -1.87
C ILE A 34 -19.77 -1.16 -1.24
N GLU A 35 -18.94 -0.57 -0.40
CA GLU A 35 -17.90 -1.29 0.33
C GLU A 35 -18.50 -2.22 1.39
N LYS A 36 -17.85 -3.35 1.59
CA LYS A 36 -18.24 -4.30 2.63
C LYS A 36 -18.01 -3.69 4.03
N ASP A 37 -18.90 -3.95 4.96
CA ASP A 37 -18.89 -3.53 6.37
C ASP A 37 -18.94 -2.01 6.59
N SER A 38 -18.12 -1.20 5.94
CA SER A 38 -18.18 0.27 6.04
C SER A 38 -19.44 0.84 5.41
N ALA A 39 -19.93 0.19 4.34
CA ALA A 39 -21.01 0.65 3.46
C ALA A 39 -20.71 2.00 2.76
N ASN A 40 -19.44 2.37 2.65
CA ASN A 40 -19.00 3.53 1.87
C ASN A 40 -19.30 3.32 0.38
N ILE A 41 -19.70 4.40 -0.29
CA ILE A 41 -19.86 4.38 -1.74
C ILE A 41 -18.48 4.60 -2.36
N ILE A 42 -17.92 3.55 -3.01
CA ILE A 42 -16.58 3.56 -3.60
C ILE A 42 -16.54 4.18 -4.99
N GLN A 43 -17.68 4.22 -5.69
CA GLN A 43 -17.82 4.90 -6.98
C GLN A 43 -19.24 5.38 -7.21
N HIS A 44 -19.35 6.53 -7.88
CA HIS A 44 -20.63 7.16 -8.21
C HIS A 44 -20.77 7.18 -9.73
N LEU A 45 -21.45 6.17 -10.29
CA LEU A 45 -21.59 5.98 -11.74
C LEU A 45 -23.02 6.32 -12.20
N THR A 46 -23.11 6.93 -13.39
CA THR A 46 -24.38 7.22 -14.05
C THR A 46 -24.78 6.09 -15.00
N LYS A 47 -26.01 6.15 -15.53
CA LYS A 47 -26.46 5.22 -16.59
C LYS A 47 -25.55 5.26 -17.82
N ASN A 48 -24.92 6.40 -18.11
CA ASN A 48 -24.00 6.54 -19.24
C ASN A 48 -22.65 5.81 -18.99
N ASP A 49 -22.26 5.66 -17.74
CA ASP A 49 -20.96 5.09 -17.35
C ASP A 49 -20.98 3.56 -17.28
N ARG A 50 -22.16 2.95 -17.24
CA ARG A 50 -22.30 1.49 -17.14
C ARG A 50 -23.48 0.94 -17.94
N LYS A 51 -23.33 -0.28 -18.43
CA LYS A 51 -24.46 -1.02 -19.01
C LYS A 51 -25.33 -1.60 -17.90
N ILE A 52 -26.60 -1.15 -17.86
CA ILE A 52 -27.62 -1.69 -16.99
C ILE A 52 -28.72 -2.39 -17.80
N ASN A 53 -29.29 -3.43 -17.24
CA ASN A 53 -30.38 -4.18 -17.88
C ASN A 53 -31.49 -4.47 -16.86
N GLY A 54 -32.72 -4.61 -17.35
CA GLY A 54 -33.87 -5.01 -16.53
C GLY A 54 -34.41 -3.85 -15.68
N THR A 55 -35.20 -4.21 -14.68
CA THR A 55 -35.87 -3.26 -13.78
C THR A 55 -34.90 -2.74 -12.73
N ARG A 56 -35.09 -1.49 -12.31
CA ARG A 56 -34.36 -0.85 -11.19
C ARG A 56 -35.34 -0.36 -10.13
N HIS A 57 -34.89 -0.28 -8.87
CA HIS A 57 -35.62 0.43 -7.82
C HIS A 57 -35.19 1.91 -7.83
N LYS A 58 -36.18 2.81 -7.84
CA LYS A 58 -35.94 4.22 -7.60
C LYS A 58 -35.83 4.46 -6.10
N PHE A 59 -34.91 5.32 -5.69
CA PHE A 59 -34.77 5.76 -4.31
C PHE A 59 -34.58 7.28 -4.23
N GLN A 60 -34.90 7.82 -3.07
CA GLN A 60 -34.74 9.23 -2.75
C GLN A 60 -33.65 9.42 -1.69
N LYS A 61 -33.07 10.62 -1.69
CA LYS A 61 -32.16 11.04 -0.62
C LYS A 61 -32.80 10.84 0.76
N GLY A 62 -32.05 10.25 1.68
CA GLY A 62 -32.48 9.97 3.05
C GLY A 62 -33.17 8.63 3.22
N GLU A 63 -33.51 7.89 2.17
CA GLU A 63 -34.02 6.52 2.27
C GLU A 63 -32.90 5.54 2.65
N ILE A 64 -33.27 4.46 3.31
CA ILE A 64 -32.35 3.38 3.68
C ILE A 64 -32.21 2.45 2.47
N LEU A 65 -30.98 2.18 2.07
CA LEU A 65 -30.61 1.24 1.02
C LEU A 65 -30.04 -0.02 1.69
N TYR A 66 -30.75 -1.13 1.57
CA TYR A 66 -30.41 -2.40 2.22
C TYR A 66 -30.14 -3.49 1.18
N SER A 67 -28.93 -4.04 1.17
CA SER A 67 -28.64 -5.22 0.35
C SER A 67 -29.27 -6.48 0.91
N LYS A 68 -30.31 -6.99 0.24
CA LYS A 68 -30.95 -8.27 0.62
C LYS A 68 -30.14 -9.49 0.17
N LEU A 69 -29.15 -9.31 -0.73
CA LEU A 69 -28.26 -10.36 -1.21
C LEU A 69 -26.96 -10.36 -0.41
N ARG A 70 -26.56 -11.53 0.10
CA ARG A 70 -25.34 -11.70 0.91
C ARG A 70 -25.29 -10.73 2.08
N THR A 71 -26.29 -10.78 2.94
CA THR A 71 -26.47 -9.86 4.08
C THR A 71 -25.24 -9.79 4.99
N TYR A 72 -24.40 -10.85 5.02
CA TYR A 72 -23.13 -10.88 5.75
C TYR A 72 -22.09 -9.86 5.25
N LEU A 73 -22.28 -9.26 4.09
CA LEU A 73 -21.44 -8.16 3.60
C LEU A 73 -21.79 -6.81 4.23
N ASN A 74 -22.89 -6.76 5.00
CA ASN A 74 -23.32 -5.61 5.79
C ASN A 74 -23.40 -4.29 4.98
N LYS A 75 -23.91 -4.37 3.74
CA LYS A 75 -24.05 -3.23 2.83
C LYS A 75 -25.39 -2.54 3.08
N VAL A 76 -25.42 -1.65 4.06
CA VAL A 76 -26.61 -0.89 4.47
C VAL A 76 -26.19 0.57 4.68
N LEU A 77 -26.86 1.51 4.03
CA LEU A 77 -26.56 2.95 4.13
C LEU A 77 -27.83 3.80 3.98
N VAL A 78 -27.74 5.05 4.37
CA VAL A 78 -28.75 6.06 4.04
C VAL A 78 -28.33 6.75 2.73
N ALA A 79 -29.24 6.86 1.77
CA ALA A 79 -29.00 7.43 0.45
C ALA A 79 -28.56 8.89 0.54
N PRO A 80 -27.36 9.27 0.06
CA PRO A 80 -26.90 10.65 0.10
C PRO A 80 -27.59 11.55 -0.95
N ASN A 81 -28.09 10.97 -2.04
CA ASN A 81 -28.75 11.63 -3.16
C ASN A 81 -29.88 10.73 -3.71
N ASP A 82 -30.71 11.29 -4.58
CA ASP A 82 -31.68 10.52 -5.36
C ASP A 82 -30.96 9.65 -6.38
N GLY A 83 -31.57 8.52 -6.76
CA GLY A 83 -31.00 7.65 -7.77
C GLY A 83 -31.79 6.38 -8.01
N PHE A 84 -31.13 5.44 -8.69
CA PHE A 84 -31.68 4.13 -9.03
C PHE A 84 -30.71 3.05 -8.56
N CYS A 85 -31.22 1.91 -8.11
CA CYS A 85 -30.38 0.81 -7.70
C CYS A 85 -30.85 -0.52 -8.28
N THR A 86 -29.97 -1.52 -8.21
CA THR A 86 -30.33 -2.89 -8.56
C THR A 86 -31.48 -3.39 -7.69
N THR A 87 -32.32 -4.27 -8.20
CA THR A 87 -33.41 -4.89 -7.45
C THR A 87 -32.97 -5.76 -6.27
N GLU A 88 -31.66 -6.01 -6.13
CA GLU A 88 -31.06 -6.68 -4.96
C GLU A 88 -30.85 -5.70 -3.78
N ILE A 89 -30.99 -4.40 -4.00
CA ILE A 89 -31.01 -3.37 -2.96
C ILE A 89 -32.47 -2.97 -2.72
N MET A 90 -32.91 -3.06 -1.48
CA MET A 90 -34.22 -2.57 -1.04
C MET A 90 -34.07 -1.13 -0.59
N ALA A 91 -34.80 -0.22 -1.23
CA ALA A 91 -34.91 1.18 -0.85
C ALA A 91 -36.20 1.39 -0.06
N PHE A 92 -36.12 2.00 1.11
CA PHE A 92 -37.27 2.25 1.97
C PHE A 92 -37.00 3.34 3.01
N GLY A 93 -38.07 3.89 3.56
CA GLY A 93 -38.02 4.87 4.65
C GLY A 93 -38.81 4.42 5.88
N SER A 94 -38.63 5.16 6.96
CA SER A 94 -39.43 4.98 8.17
C SER A 94 -40.79 5.67 8.07
N TYR A 95 -41.76 5.18 8.83
CA TYR A 95 -43.05 5.89 8.99
C TYR A 95 -42.90 7.01 10.02
N GLY A 96 -43.57 8.14 9.71
CA GLY A 96 -43.64 9.27 10.63
C GLY A 96 -42.31 10.01 10.84
N ILE A 97 -41.97 10.22 12.10
CA ILE A 97 -40.81 11.04 12.51
C ILE A 97 -39.58 10.23 12.93
N LEU A 98 -39.52 8.94 12.66
CA LEU A 98 -38.42 8.10 13.08
C LEU A 98 -37.14 8.42 12.27
N SER A 99 -35.97 8.25 12.90
CA SER A 99 -34.69 8.49 12.24
C SER A 99 -34.30 7.32 11.35
N ASN A 100 -34.16 7.56 10.05
CA ASN A 100 -33.64 6.57 9.10
C ASN A 100 -32.19 6.22 9.38
N GLU A 101 -31.38 7.17 9.86
CA GLU A 101 -30.00 6.95 10.29
C GLU A 101 -29.93 5.97 11.47
N TYR A 102 -30.80 6.15 12.47
CA TYR A 102 -30.89 5.22 13.60
C TYR A 102 -31.25 3.81 13.14
N ILE A 103 -32.31 3.70 12.31
CA ILE A 103 -32.74 2.40 11.77
C ILE A 103 -31.62 1.76 10.93
N CYS A 104 -30.92 2.53 10.12
CA CYS A 104 -29.75 2.08 9.36
C CYS A 104 -28.68 1.47 10.29
N HIS A 105 -28.33 2.15 11.38
CA HIS A 105 -27.38 1.61 12.37
C HIS A 105 -27.92 0.37 13.09
N ALA A 106 -29.19 0.30 13.42
CA ALA A 106 -29.80 -0.87 14.01
C ALA A 106 -29.73 -2.09 13.07
N LEU A 107 -29.97 -1.89 11.77
CA LEU A 107 -29.85 -2.93 10.74
C LEU A 107 -28.40 -3.41 10.51
N ARG A 108 -27.42 -2.53 10.70
CA ARG A 108 -25.99 -2.85 10.63
C ARG A 108 -25.45 -3.53 11.88
N SER A 109 -26.20 -3.54 12.96
CA SER A 109 -25.75 -4.10 14.24
C SER A 109 -25.46 -5.61 14.13
N PRO A 110 -24.51 -6.13 14.94
CA PRO A 110 -24.26 -7.58 15.02
C PRO A 110 -25.50 -8.39 15.36
N TYR A 111 -26.41 -7.81 16.13
CA TYR A 111 -27.70 -8.41 16.49
C TYR A 111 -28.56 -8.69 15.25
N PHE A 112 -28.83 -7.66 14.43
CA PHE A 112 -29.66 -7.80 13.22
C PHE A 112 -28.94 -8.65 12.15
N LEU A 113 -27.64 -8.52 12.03
CA LEU A 113 -26.83 -9.34 11.13
C LEU A 113 -26.94 -10.83 11.49
N ALA A 114 -26.83 -11.19 12.77
CA ALA A 114 -27.00 -12.57 13.22
C ALA A 114 -28.40 -13.11 12.90
N TYR A 115 -29.43 -12.29 13.07
CA TYR A 115 -30.81 -12.64 12.68
C TYR A 115 -30.90 -12.95 11.17
N THR A 116 -30.36 -12.08 10.31
CA THR A 116 -30.44 -12.28 8.85
C THR A 116 -29.64 -13.50 8.36
N LEU A 117 -28.58 -13.88 9.07
CA LEU A 117 -27.84 -15.12 8.78
C LEU A 117 -28.62 -16.38 9.10
N GLN A 118 -29.52 -16.35 10.11
CA GLN A 118 -30.38 -17.46 10.46
C GLN A 118 -31.56 -17.60 9.48
N CYS A 119 -32.12 -16.47 9.01
CA CYS A 119 -33.30 -16.45 8.13
C CYS A 119 -32.96 -16.54 6.65
N GLY A 120 -31.69 -16.25 6.26
CA GLY A 120 -31.26 -16.21 4.88
C GLY A 120 -31.41 -17.56 4.17
N TYR A 121 -31.96 -17.57 2.97
CA TYR A 121 -32.09 -18.76 2.13
C TYR A 121 -31.09 -18.75 0.96
N GLY A 122 -30.65 -19.93 0.57
CA GLY A 122 -29.68 -20.15 -0.51
C GLY A 122 -28.24 -20.39 0.00
N VAL A 123 -27.55 -21.37 -0.59
CA VAL A 123 -26.23 -21.83 -0.08
C VAL A 123 -25.07 -20.95 -0.53
N LYS A 124 -25.01 -20.60 -1.82
CA LYS A 124 -23.89 -19.81 -2.39
C LYS A 124 -24.10 -18.30 -2.32
N MET A 125 -25.35 -17.86 -2.38
CA MET A 125 -25.75 -16.45 -2.43
C MET A 125 -26.97 -16.25 -1.54
N PRO A 126 -26.79 -16.27 -0.21
CA PRO A 126 -27.91 -16.15 0.71
C PRO A 126 -28.63 -14.82 0.51
N ARG A 127 -29.98 -14.91 0.50
CA ARG A 127 -30.89 -13.76 0.37
C ARG A 127 -31.80 -13.68 1.58
N LEU A 128 -32.14 -12.47 1.98
CA LEU A 128 -33.17 -12.21 2.97
C LEU A 128 -34.51 -11.97 2.23
N SER A 129 -35.55 -12.71 2.63
CA SER A 129 -36.89 -12.49 2.08
C SER A 129 -37.50 -11.22 2.65
N THR A 130 -38.47 -10.63 1.91
CA THR A 130 -39.22 -9.45 2.42
C THR A 130 -39.94 -9.78 3.73
N THR A 131 -40.55 -10.95 3.82
CA THR A 131 -41.27 -11.38 5.02
C THR A 131 -40.34 -11.52 6.24
N ASP A 132 -39.16 -12.15 6.05
CA ASP A 132 -38.20 -12.29 7.17
C ASP A 132 -37.62 -10.92 7.55
N ALA A 133 -37.31 -10.06 6.58
CA ALA A 133 -36.85 -8.70 6.87
C ALA A 133 -37.89 -7.94 7.71
N CYS A 134 -39.17 -7.93 7.29
CA CYS A 134 -40.24 -7.26 8.01
C CYS A 134 -40.46 -7.80 9.43
N ASN A 135 -40.19 -9.09 9.67
CA ASN A 135 -40.30 -9.71 11.00
C ASN A 135 -39.08 -9.47 11.90
N GLY A 136 -38.01 -8.92 11.36
CA GLY A 136 -36.81 -8.60 12.12
C GLY A 136 -37.10 -7.57 13.22
N LEU A 137 -36.68 -7.89 14.45
CA LEU A 137 -36.95 -7.03 15.61
C LEU A 137 -35.93 -5.87 15.64
N ILE A 138 -36.44 -4.65 15.85
CA ILE A 138 -35.67 -3.42 15.99
C ILE A 138 -35.91 -2.83 17.38
N PRO A 139 -34.87 -2.53 18.16
CA PRO A 139 -35.01 -1.76 19.38
C PRO A 139 -35.41 -0.33 19.02
N LEU A 140 -36.51 0.16 19.62
CA LEU A 140 -37.05 1.49 19.29
C LEU A 140 -37.08 2.36 20.56
N PRO A 141 -36.04 3.17 20.80
CA PRO A 141 -36.00 4.19 21.83
C PRO A 141 -36.83 5.42 21.42
N PRO A 142 -37.12 6.36 22.35
CA PRO A 142 -37.69 7.66 22.01
C PRO A 142 -36.87 8.40 20.96
N LEU A 143 -37.51 9.28 20.17
CA LEU A 143 -36.85 9.97 19.05
C LEU A 143 -35.58 10.74 19.47
N GLU A 144 -35.66 11.50 20.57
CA GLU A 144 -34.51 12.24 21.11
C GLU A 144 -33.34 11.33 21.50
N GLU A 145 -33.61 10.08 21.87
CA GLU A 145 -32.58 9.09 22.16
C GLU A 145 -32.01 8.50 20.87
N GLN A 146 -32.82 8.27 19.83
CA GLN A 146 -32.35 7.86 18.51
C GLN A 146 -31.36 8.87 17.97
N GLU A 147 -31.68 10.18 18.02
CA GLU A 147 -30.81 11.27 17.59
C GLU A 147 -29.48 11.31 18.36
N ARG A 148 -29.54 11.16 19.69
CA ARG A 148 -28.32 11.10 20.53
C ARG A 148 -27.44 9.91 20.18
N ILE A 149 -28.04 8.74 19.92
CA ILE A 149 -27.31 7.54 19.50
C ILE A 149 -26.62 7.78 18.15
N VAL A 150 -27.32 8.35 17.17
CA VAL A 150 -26.75 8.66 15.85
C VAL A 150 -25.57 9.64 15.97
N ILE A 151 -25.74 10.73 16.71
CA ILE A 151 -24.68 11.72 16.94
C ILE A 151 -23.44 11.06 17.57
N GLU A 152 -23.64 10.20 18.59
CA GLU A 152 -22.52 9.54 19.26
C GLU A 152 -21.82 8.52 18.36
N ILE A 153 -22.56 7.76 17.56
CA ILE A 153 -21.98 6.84 16.57
C ILE A 153 -21.14 7.63 15.54
N GLN A 154 -21.68 8.73 14.99
CA GLN A 154 -20.95 9.57 14.05
C GLN A 154 -19.69 10.17 14.66
N ARG A 155 -19.77 10.62 15.92
CA ARG A 155 -18.60 11.11 16.67
C ARG A 155 -17.53 10.04 16.81
N LEU A 156 -17.91 8.81 17.14
CA LEU A 156 -16.96 7.70 17.29
C LEU A 156 -16.33 7.30 15.95
N PHE A 157 -17.08 7.25 14.87
CA PHE A 157 -16.52 6.99 13.53
C PHE A 157 -15.55 8.08 13.10
N SER A 158 -15.89 9.37 13.33
CA SER A 158 -14.95 10.46 13.00
C SER A 158 -13.63 10.38 13.79
N ILE A 159 -13.65 9.87 15.01
CA ILE A 159 -12.41 9.61 15.78
C ILE A 159 -11.60 8.47 15.17
N ILE A 160 -12.28 7.40 14.72
CA ILE A 160 -11.63 6.27 14.06
C ILE A 160 -10.94 6.76 12.78
N ASP A 161 -11.64 7.53 11.95
CA ASP A 161 -11.10 8.10 10.70
C ASP A 161 -9.85 8.96 10.97
N ILE A 162 -9.90 9.84 11.99
CA ILE A 162 -8.73 10.65 12.39
C ILE A 162 -7.55 9.79 12.81
N VAL A 163 -7.80 8.69 13.53
CA VAL A 163 -6.73 7.77 13.96
C VAL A 163 -6.14 7.02 12.77
N GLU A 164 -6.97 6.56 11.84
CA GLU A 164 -6.53 5.85 10.63
C GLU A 164 -5.71 6.77 9.71
N ASP A 165 -6.20 7.97 9.43
CA ASP A 165 -5.47 8.99 8.66
C ASP A 165 -4.12 9.34 9.32
N GLY A 166 -4.12 9.52 10.64
CA GLY A 166 -2.89 9.80 11.40
C GLY A 166 -1.86 8.67 11.33
N LYS A 167 -2.29 7.41 11.25
CA LYS A 167 -1.39 6.26 11.05
C LYS A 167 -0.71 6.29 9.68
N ASP A 168 -1.46 6.60 8.63
CA ASP A 168 -0.91 6.66 7.28
C ASP A 168 0.04 7.85 7.10
N ASP A 169 -0.29 9.01 7.67
CA ASP A 169 0.61 10.16 7.72
C ASP A 169 1.93 9.83 8.44
N LEU A 170 1.86 9.07 9.55
CA LEU A 170 3.05 8.68 10.30
C LEU A 170 3.92 7.69 9.52
N LYS A 171 3.34 6.73 8.77
CA LYS A 171 4.10 5.84 7.87
C LYS A 171 4.85 6.65 6.80
N VAL A 172 4.18 7.63 6.19
CA VAL A 172 4.81 8.52 5.20
C VAL A 172 5.96 9.31 5.83
N ALA A 173 5.77 9.85 7.04
CA ALA A 173 6.80 10.57 7.77
C ALA A 173 8.01 9.68 8.11
N ILE A 174 7.79 8.42 8.51
CA ILE A 174 8.85 7.44 8.77
C ILE A 174 9.68 7.18 7.50
N GLN A 175 9.05 6.96 6.36
CA GLN A 175 9.76 6.74 5.09
C GLN A 175 10.55 7.98 4.67
N ALA A 176 10.00 9.18 4.85
CA ALA A 176 10.70 10.44 4.62
C ALA A 176 11.91 10.61 5.55
N ALA A 177 11.77 10.25 6.83
CA ALA A 177 12.87 10.27 7.80
C ALA A 177 13.98 9.28 7.42
N LYS A 178 13.66 8.03 7.06
CA LYS A 178 14.64 7.05 6.57
C LYS A 178 15.41 7.59 5.36
N SER A 179 14.71 8.18 4.39
CA SER A 179 15.34 8.80 3.21
C SER A 179 16.27 9.95 3.59
N LYS A 180 15.86 10.79 4.55
CA LYS A 180 16.68 11.91 5.04
C LYS A 180 17.93 11.46 5.78
N ILE A 181 17.85 10.40 6.55
CA ILE A 181 18.99 9.79 7.26
C ILE A 181 20.03 9.30 6.24
N LEU A 182 19.59 8.62 5.17
CA LEU A 182 20.49 8.19 4.10
C LEU A 182 21.14 9.39 3.38
N ASP A 183 20.39 10.46 3.12
CA ASP A 183 20.91 11.69 2.55
C ASP A 183 22.01 12.32 3.44
N LEU A 184 21.78 12.37 4.76
CA LEU A 184 22.79 12.86 5.72
C LEU A 184 24.04 11.97 5.73
N ALA A 185 23.86 10.66 5.65
CA ALA A 185 24.95 9.68 5.63
C ALA A 185 25.89 9.88 4.44
N ILE A 186 25.34 9.97 3.22
CA ILE A 186 26.16 10.13 1.99
C ILE A 186 26.81 11.50 1.85
N HIS A 187 26.39 12.47 2.67
CA HIS A 187 26.98 13.81 2.70
C HIS A 187 27.90 14.04 3.90
N GLY A 188 28.22 13.00 4.69
CA GLY A 188 29.09 13.07 5.87
C GLY A 188 28.53 13.94 7.01
N LYS A 189 27.20 13.98 7.17
CA LYS A 189 26.49 14.77 8.17
C LYS A 189 25.80 13.94 9.24
N LEU A 190 25.85 12.61 9.13
CA LEU A 190 25.16 11.70 10.04
C LEU A 190 25.98 11.42 11.32
N VAL A 191 27.28 11.31 11.18
CA VAL A 191 28.23 11.05 12.27
C VAL A 191 29.33 12.11 12.29
N PRO A 192 29.98 12.38 13.44
CA PRO A 192 31.12 13.29 13.48
C PRO A 192 32.35 12.67 12.75
N GLN A 193 33.12 13.54 12.10
CA GLN A 193 34.40 13.16 11.50
C GLN A 193 35.43 12.90 12.59
N ASP A 194 36.29 11.87 12.44
CA ASP A 194 37.42 11.62 13.31
C ASP A 194 38.74 11.92 12.56
N PRO A 195 39.56 12.87 13.04
CA PRO A 195 40.84 13.18 12.39
C PRO A 195 41.86 12.01 12.39
N ASN A 196 41.65 11.00 13.21
CA ASN A 196 42.52 9.81 13.27
C ASN A 196 42.15 8.75 12.24
N ASP A 197 41.00 8.87 11.58
CA ASP A 197 40.59 7.93 10.55
C ASP A 197 41.58 7.99 9.36
N LYS A 198 41.95 6.81 8.83
CA LYS A 198 42.78 6.74 7.64
C LYS A 198 41.97 7.23 6.43
N PRO A 199 42.43 8.26 5.70
CA PRO A 199 41.69 8.80 4.57
C PRO A 199 41.31 7.72 3.55
N ALA A 200 40.12 7.84 2.94
CA ALA A 200 39.65 6.93 1.89
C ALA A 200 40.63 6.83 0.71
N SER A 201 41.43 7.88 0.47
CA SER A 201 42.47 7.87 -0.55
C SER A 201 43.59 6.82 -0.31
N GLU A 202 43.87 6.47 0.94
CA GLU A 202 44.85 5.40 1.24
C GLU A 202 44.26 4.01 0.93
N LEU A 203 42.98 3.80 1.25
CA LEU A 203 42.27 2.59 0.86
C LEU A 203 42.25 2.46 -0.68
N LEU A 204 41.85 3.53 -1.37
CA LEU A 204 41.74 3.55 -2.83
C LEU A 204 43.07 3.33 -3.55
N LYS A 205 44.18 3.89 -3.06
CA LYS A 205 45.50 3.63 -3.63
C LYS A 205 45.90 2.16 -3.58
N ARG A 206 45.47 1.42 -2.54
CA ARG A 206 45.76 -0.01 -2.43
C ARG A 206 44.92 -0.87 -3.37
N ILE A 207 43.65 -0.48 -3.58
CA ILE A 207 42.65 -1.30 -4.28
C ILE A 207 42.46 -0.91 -5.75
N THR A 208 42.61 0.37 -6.08
CA THR A 208 42.44 0.90 -7.45
C THR A 208 43.54 1.89 -7.86
N PRO A 209 44.81 1.45 -8.00
CA PRO A 209 45.92 2.38 -8.27
C PRO A 209 45.82 3.11 -9.59
N LYS A 210 44.91 2.73 -10.51
CA LYS A 210 44.68 3.35 -11.82
C LYS A 210 43.36 4.12 -11.94
N ALA A 211 42.55 4.20 -10.88
CA ALA A 211 41.29 4.91 -10.93
C ALA A 211 41.49 6.44 -10.79
N ASP A 212 40.71 7.22 -11.51
CA ASP A 212 40.62 8.67 -11.32
C ASP A 212 39.97 8.96 -9.95
N ILE A 213 40.83 9.22 -8.97
CA ILE A 213 40.43 9.56 -7.61
C ILE A 213 40.41 11.07 -7.46
N THR A 214 39.28 11.67 -7.24
CA THR A 214 39.15 13.10 -7.02
C THR A 214 38.81 13.39 -5.56
N CYS A 215 39.78 13.85 -4.78
CA CYS A 215 39.57 14.23 -3.39
C CYS A 215 39.03 15.66 -3.24
N ASP A 216 39.34 16.57 -4.17
CA ASP A 216 38.70 17.88 -4.35
C ASP A 216 39.14 18.49 -5.68
N ASN A 217 38.20 19.00 -6.51
CA ASN A 217 38.54 19.67 -7.78
C ASN A 217 37.78 20.99 -7.97
N GLY A 218 37.21 21.57 -6.93
CA GLY A 218 36.56 22.89 -6.96
C GLY A 218 35.28 23.03 -7.79
N HIS A 219 34.90 22.00 -8.57
CA HIS A 219 33.69 22.00 -9.40
C HIS A 219 32.49 21.31 -8.74
N TYR A 220 32.71 20.63 -7.62
CA TYR A 220 31.65 19.91 -6.88
C TYR A 220 31.55 20.43 -5.45
N GLN A 221 30.44 20.14 -4.78
CA GLN A 221 30.29 20.46 -3.37
C GLN A 221 31.47 19.90 -2.56
N LYS A 222 32.04 20.70 -1.66
CA LYS A 222 33.20 20.34 -0.83
C LYS A 222 32.88 19.04 -0.06
N LEU A 223 33.76 18.06 -0.15
CA LEU A 223 33.67 16.82 0.62
C LEU A 223 34.12 17.03 2.07
N PRO A 224 33.64 16.20 2.99
CA PRO A 224 34.24 16.07 4.33
C PRO A 224 35.73 15.70 4.23
N GLU A 225 36.50 16.01 5.28
CA GLU A 225 37.92 15.64 5.34
C GLU A 225 38.07 14.11 5.31
N GLY A 226 39.07 13.62 4.58
CA GLY A 226 39.31 12.18 4.43
C GLY A 226 38.43 11.47 3.39
N TRP A 227 37.40 12.11 2.86
CA TRP A 227 36.53 11.53 1.83
C TRP A 227 37.09 11.69 0.42
N CYS A 228 36.72 10.77 -0.47
CA CYS A 228 37.09 10.82 -1.90
C CYS A 228 35.88 10.56 -2.80
N ARG A 229 35.88 11.14 -4.00
CA ARG A 229 34.94 10.79 -5.08
C ARG A 229 35.55 9.76 -6.00
N ILE A 230 34.77 8.74 -6.31
CA ILE A 230 35.18 7.68 -7.22
C ILE A 230 33.99 7.18 -8.03
N PRO A 231 34.15 6.82 -9.33
CA PRO A 231 33.08 6.17 -10.10
C PRO A 231 32.65 4.86 -9.47
N LEU A 232 31.33 4.61 -9.38
CA LEU A 232 30.75 3.39 -8.81
C LEU A 232 31.37 2.11 -9.40
N LEU A 233 31.51 2.06 -10.73
CA LEU A 233 32.07 0.88 -11.40
C LEU A 233 33.57 0.64 -11.16
N SER A 234 34.26 1.58 -10.52
CA SER A 234 35.64 1.36 -10.04
C SER A 234 35.70 0.61 -8.72
N LEU A 235 34.58 0.63 -7.96
CA LEU A 235 34.45 -0.04 -6.65
C LEU A 235 33.63 -1.32 -6.69
N CYS A 236 32.69 -1.41 -7.65
CA CYS A 236 31.71 -2.48 -7.71
C CYS A 236 31.63 -3.11 -9.09
N ASN A 237 31.48 -4.42 -9.12
CA ASN A 237 31.04 -5.12 -10.32
C ASN A 237 29.52 -5.12 -10.37
N CYS A 238 28.96 -4.35 -11.33
CA CYS A 238 27.53 -4.30 -11.56
C CYS A 238 27.17 -5.13 -12.79
N TYR A 239 26.33 -6.16 -12.63
CA TYR A 239 25.95 -7.05 -13.72
C TYR A 239 24.56 -7.65 -13.52
N GLN A 240 23.94 -8.06 -14.62
CA GLN A 240 22.68 -8.81 -14.63
C GLN A 240 23.00 -10.30 -14.72
N PRO A 241 22.55 -11.12 -13.76
CA PRO A 241 22.76 -12.58 -13.83
C PRO A 241 21.81 -13.24 -14.82
N GLN A 242 22.03 -14.54 -15.05
CA GLN A 242 21.19 -15.35 -15.93
C GLN A 242 19.78 -15.49 -15.39
N THR A 243 18.79 -15.27 -16.25
CA THR A 243 17.36 -15.45 -15.92
C THR A 243 16.92 -16.88 -16.19
N ILE A 244 16.20 -17.48 -15.26
CA ILE A 244 15.43 -18.72 -15.47
C ILE A 244 13.95 -18.37 -15.68
N PRO A 245 13.25 -19.08 -16.57
CA PRO A 245 11.81 -18.87 -16.77
C PRO A 245 11.00 -19.33 -15.56
N ILE A 246 9.84 -18.71 -15.34
CA ILE A 246 8.94 -19.03 -14.22
C ILE A 246 8.53 -20.51 -14.23
N SER A 247 8.43 -21.12 -15.41
CA SER A 247 8.09 -22.54 -15.57
C SER A 247 9.11 -23.53 -14.99
N GLN A 248 10.31 -23.05 -14.63
CA GLN A 248 11.35 -23.85 -13.97
C GLN A 248 11.34 -23.69 -12.46
N LEU A 249 10.52 -22.79 -11.90
CA LEU A 249 10.39 -22.64 -10.46
C LEU A 249 9.65 -23.86 -9.87
N ASP A 250 10.13 -24.30 -8.71
CA ASP A 250 9.59 -25.43 -7.95
C ASP A 250 9.28 -24.97 -6.54
N GLU A 251 8.02 -25.10 -6.09
CA GLU A 251 7.62 -24.69 -4.74
C GLU A 251 8.40 -25.42 -3.63
N ASN A 252 8.89 -26.64 -3.91
CA ASN A 252 9.69 -27.45 -3.03
C ASN A 252 11.22 -27.30 -3.25
N GLY A 253 11.62 -26.38 -4.13
CA GLY A 253 13.03 -26.12 -4.42
C GLY A 253 13.84 -25.75 -3.16
N GLU A 254 15.12 -26.11 -3.14
CA GLU A 254 15.98 -25.89 -1.98
C GLU A 254 16.35 -24.40 -1.78
N TYR A 255 16.57 -23.66 -2.89
CA TYR A 255 17.11 -22.30 -2.86
C TYR A 255 16.08 -21.25 -3.28
N PRO A 256 16.06 -20.06 -2.63
CA PRO A 256 15.17 -18.97 -3.04
C PRO A 256 15.60 -18.38 -4.39
N VAL A 257 14.63 -18.00 -5.20
CA VAL A 257 14.83 -17.29 -6.46
C VAL A 257 14.38 -15.85 -6.33
N TYR A 258 15.29 -14.91 -6.55
CA TYR A 258 15.03 -13.49 -6.52
C TYR A 258 14.70 -12.95 -7.90
N GLY A 259 13.59 -12.21 -7.98
CA GLY A 259 13.20 -11.41 -9.14
C GLY A 259 13.60 -9.94 -8.98
N ALA A 260 12.83 -9.06 -9.65
CA ALA A 260 13.05 -7.62 -9.58
C ALA A 260 12.85 -7.06 -8.15
N ASN A 261 11.87 -7.56 -7.40
CA ASN A 261 11.46 -6.99 -6.11
C ASN A 261 11.23 -8.08 -5.05
N GLY A 262 12.25 -8.88 -4.80
CA GLY A 262 12.21 -9.94 -3.79
C GLY A 262 12.06 -11.35 -4.35
N ILE A 263 11.69 -12.29 -3.47
CA ILE A 263 11.59 -13.71 -3.79
C ILE A 263 10.35 -13.97 -4.66
N ILE A 264 10.57 -14.66 -5.80
CA ILE A 264 9.52 -15.02 -6.76
C ILE A 264 9.20 -16.52 -6.80
N GLY A 265 9.95 -17.34 -6.06
CA GLY A 265 9.78 -18.79 -5.99
C GLY A 265 11.03 -19.45 -5.46
N ARG A 266 11.16 -20.75 -5.69
CA ARG A 266 12.31 -21.55 -5.28
C ARG A 266 12.85 -22.36 -6.47
N TYR A 267 14.10 -22.83 -6.36
CA TYR A 267 14.77 -23.63 -7.39
C TYR A 267 15.76 -24.62 -6.76
N ASN A 268 16.16 -25.66 -7.50
CA ASN A 268 17.07 -26.70 -7.00
C ASN A 268 18.56 -26.37 -7.25
N GLN A 269 18.87 -25.19 -7.73
CA GLN A 269 20.21 -24.68 -7.95
C GLN A 269 20.31 -23.23 -7.48
N TYR A 270 21.54 -22.78 -7.22
CA TYR A 270 21.85 -21.39 -6.93
C TYR A 270 22.91 -20.86 -7.90
N ASN A 271 22.91 -19.56 -8.16
CA ASN A 271 23.96 -18.89 -8.94
C ASN A 271 24.85 -17.96 -8.09
N HIS A 272 24.48 -17.71 -6.82
CA HIS A 272 25.24 -16.93 -5.86
C HIS A 272 25.32 -17.64 -4.52
N LYS A 273 26.55 -17.68 -3.95
CA LYS A 273 26.84 -18.34 -2.64
C LYS A 273 26.73 -17.37 -1.47
N GLU A 274 26.97 -16.08 -1.74
CA GLU A 274 27.02 -15.03 -0.74
C GLU A 274 25.78 -14.14 -0.84
N GLU A 275 25.57 -13.34 0.19
CA GLU A 275 24.57 -12.26 0.16
C GLU A 275 24.98 -11.22 -0.87
N GLU A 276 24.08 -10.85 -1.77
CA GLU A 276 24.31 -9.86 -2.82
C GLU A 276 23.37 -8.67 -2.68
N ILE A 277 23.83 -7.48 -3.02
CA ILE A 277 23.00 -6.28 -3.15
C ILE A 277 22.32 -6.32 -4.51
N LEU A 278 20.99 -6.26 -4.50
CA LEU A 278 20.12 -6.37 -5.66
C LEU A 278 19.47 -5.02 -5.97
N LEU A 279 19.83 -4.41 -7.10
CA LEU A 279 19.19 -3.21 -7.61
C LEU A 279 18.15 -3.59 -8.67
N THR A 280 16.88 -3.29 -8.41
CA THR A 280 15.83 -3.51 -9.41
C THR A 280 16.08 -2.66 -10.63
N CYS A 281 16.33 -3.30 -11.77
CA CYS A 281 16.77 -2.61 -12.98
C CYS A 281 15.71 -2.50 -14.08
N ARG A 282 14.47 -3.02 -13.86
CA ARG A 282 13.35 -2.95 -14.82
C ARG A 282 12.00 -2.91 -14.12
N GLY A 283 11.04 -2.19 -14.74
CA GLY A 283 9.64 -2.15 -14.31
C GLY A 283 9.31 -1.01 -13.35
N ALA A 284 8.11 -1.07 -12.77
CA ALA A 284 7.56 0.01 -11.93
C ALA A 284 8.37 0.28 -10.66
N THR A 285 9.06 -0.73 -10.13
CA THR A 285 9.91 -0.64 -8.93
C THR A 285 11.39 -0.42 -9.28
N CYS A 286 11.68 0.08 -10.50
CA CYS A 286 13.04 0.34 -10.95
C CYS A 286 13.75 1.32 -9.99
N GLY A 287 14.93 0.93 -9.51
CA GLY A 287 15.72 1.69 -8.52
C GLY A 287 15.54 1.24 -7.06
N GLU A 288 14.62 0.33 -6.78
CA GLU A 288 14.53 -0.27 -5.44
C GLU A 288 15.69 -1.24 -5.18
N VAL A 289 16.13 -1.31 -3.93
CA VAL A 289 17.29 -2.09 -3.49
C VAL A 289 16.85 -3.16 -2.49
N ASN A 290 17.32 -4.37 -2.69
CA ASN A 290 17.09 -5.52 -1.82
C ASN A 290 18.42 -6.23 -1.54
N LYS A 291 18.41 -7.20 -0.63
CA LYS A 291 19.51 -8.15 -0.41
C LYS A 291 19.03 -9.55 -0.71
N SER A 292 19.89 -10.37 -1.32
CA SER A 292 19.64 -11.81 -1.44
C SER A 292 20.06 -12.54 -0.17
N GLN A 293 19.49 -13.72 0.05
CA GLN A 293 20.06 -14.66 1.01
C GLN A 293 21.30 -15.37 0.39
N PRO A 294 22.25 -15.85 1.19
CA PRO A 294 23.26 -16.77 0.71
C PRO A 294 22.62 -17.99 0.04
N TYR A 295 23.32 -18.58 -0.92
CA TYR A 295 22.86 -19.73 -1.70
C TYR A 295 21.49 -19.44 -2.35
N SER A 296 21.44 -18.43 -3.21
CA SER A 296 20.22 -18.02 -3.92
C SER A 296 20.41 -17.99 -5.43
N TRP A 297 19.30 -18.06 -6.16
CA TRP A 297 19.28 -17.75 -7.59
C TRP A 297 18.77 -16.34 -7.80
N VAL A 298 19.55 -15.49 -8.45
CA VAL A 298 19.13 -14.14 -8.80
C VAL A 298 18.86 -14.07 -10.29
N ASN A 299 17.67 -13.60 -10.67
CA ASN A 299 17.27 -13.38 -12.07
C ASN A 299 17.67 -11.99 -12.58
N GLY A 300 17.93 -11.87 -13.88
CA GLY A 300 18.44 -10.66 -14.53
C GLY A 300 17.49 -9.45 -14.58
N ASN A 301 16.33 -9.49 -13.91
CA ASN A 301 15.52 -8.29 -13.64
C ASN A 301 16.04 -7.50 -12.43
N ALA A 302 16.90 -8.12 -11.61
CA ALA A 302 17.73 -7.47 -10.62
C ALA A 302 19.18 -7.37 -11.14
N MET A 303 19.80 -6.22 -10.95
CA MET A 303 21.22 -6.02 -11.19
C MET A 303 21.95 -6.21 -9.87
N ILE A 304 22.99 -7.04 -9.87
CA ILE A 304 23.87 -7.23 -8.72
C ILE A 304 24.84 -6.06 -8.63
N VAL A 305 25.03 -5.54 -7.42
CA VAL A 305 26.05 -4.55 -7.07
C VAL A 305 27.02 -5.21 -6.11
N HIS A 306 28.01 -5.90 -6.66
CA HIS A 306 29.00 -6.67 -5.89
C HIS A 306 30.26 -5.83 -5.63
N PRO A 307 30.69 -5.63 -4.38
CA PRO A 307 31.93 -4.90 -4.09
C PRO A 307 33.14 -5.66 -4.61
N LEU A 308 34.07 -4.94 -5.20
CA LEU A 308 35.34 -5.53 -5.72
C LEU A 308 36.43 -5.63 -4.65
N TYR A 309 36.26 -4.94 -3.52
CA TYR A 309 37.31 -4.75 -2.51
C TYR A 309 36.71 -4.67 -1.11
N ASP A 310 37.56 -4.55 -0.09
CA ASP A 310 37.19 -4.39 1.33
C ASP A 310 36.50 -3.03 1.58
N ILE A 311 35.31 -2.89 1.05
CA ILE A 311 34.34 -1.83 1.35
C ILE A 311 33.30 -2.45 2.26
N ASP A 312 32.82 -1.69 3.24
CA ASP A 312 31.73 -2.18 4.08
C ASP A 312 30.50 -2.45 3.20
N ASN A 313 30.06 -3.73 3.16
CA ASN A 313 28.95 -4.16 2.31
C ASN A 313 27.61 -3.55 2.77
N HIS A 314 27.45 -3.30 4.08
CA HIS A 314 26.28 -2.62 4.63
C HIS A 314 26.28 -1.13 4.23
N PHE A 315 27.44 -0.47 4.25
CA PHE A 315 27.55 0.89 3.75
C PHE A 315 27.18 0.96 2.27
N LEU A 316 27.69 0.06 1.45
CA LEU A 316 27.36 -0.01 0.02
C LEU A 316 25.87 -0.29 -0.19
N TYR A 317 25.26 -1.13 0.62
CA TYR A 317 23.82 -1.39 0.60
C TYR A 317 23.02 -0.11 0.86
N TYR A 318 23.30 0.61 1.95
CA TYR A 318 22.58 1.86 2.26
C TYR A 318 22.86 2.96 1.22
N LEU A 319 24.08 3.06 0.71
CA LEU A 319 24.42 3.95 -0.38
C LEU A 319 23.59 3.64 -1.64
N SER A 320 23.39 2.36 -1.95
CA SER A 320 22.63 1.94 -3.14
C SER A 320 21.18 2.43 -3.14
N HIS A 321 20.55 2.58 -1.98
CA HIS A 321 19.20 3.18 -1.86
C HIS A 321 19.12 4.63 -2.33
N THR A 322 20.24 5.33 -2.36
CA THR A 322 20.29 6.73 -2.83
C THR A 322 20.45 6.85 -4.35
N PHE A 323 20.77 5.75 -5.05
CA PHE A 323 21.04 5.78 -6.49
C PHE A 323 19.84 6.29 -7.30
N LYS A 324 18.62 5.93 -6.90
CA LYS A 324 17.39 6.38 -7.59
C LYS A 324 17.25 7.91 -7.66
N ASN A 325 17.92 8.64 -6.77
CA ASN A 325 17.90 10.10 -6.74
C ASN A 325 18.85 10.75 -7.76
N HIS A 326 19.72 9.96 -8.41
CA HIS A 326 20.62 10.49 -9.44
C HIS A 326 19.89 10.76 -10.76
N GLN A 327 19.98 11.99 -11.24
CA GLN A 327 19.40 12.39 -12.52
C GLN A 327 19.97 11.55 -13.67
N GLY A 328 19.08 11.01 -14.51
CA GLY A 328 19.47 10.22 -15.68
C GLY A 328 19.90 8.78 -15.37
N LEU A 329 19.76 8.30 -14.12
CA LEU A 329 19.99 6.90 -13.81
C LEU A 329 18.89 6.02 -14.42
N ILE A 330 17.64 6.39 -14.22
CA ILE A 330 16.47 5.70 -14.78
C ILE A 330 16.18 6.28 -16.16
N SER A 331 16.09 5.42 -17.17
CA SER A 331 15.77 5.78 -18.55
C SER A 331 14.51 5.04 -19.03
N GLY A 332 13.81 5.62 -20.02
CA GLY A 332 12.57 5.06 -20.57
C GLY A 332 11.31 5.49 -19.79
N THR A 333 10.41 6.21 -20.47
CA THR A 333 9.15 6.70 -19.88
C THR A 333 8.07 5.61 -19.80
N ALA A 334 7.97 4.77 -20.83
CA ALA A 334 6.99 3.68 -20.87
C ALA A 334 7.44 2.44 -20.08
N GLN A 335 8.74 2.20 -20.02
CA GLN A 335 9.32 1.06 -19.30
C GLN A 335 10.61 1.52 -18.61
N PRO A 336 10.55 1.95 -17.34
CA PRO A 336 11.71 2.40 -16.60
C PRO A 336 12.79 1.32 -16.54
N GLN A 337 14.05 1.71 -16.82
CA GLN A 337 15.17 0.79 -16.74
C GLN A 337 16.46 1.48 -16.27
N ILE A 338 17.29 0.72 -15.56
CA ILE A 338 18.66 1.07 -15.20
C ILE A 338 19.60 0.16 -15.99
N THR A 339 20.60 0.78 -16.64
CA THR A 339 21.64 0.06 -17.35
C THR A 339 22.99 0.19 -16.62
N ARG A 340 23.91 -0.74 -16.89
CA ARG A 340 25.29 -0.64 -16.39
C ARG A 340 25.96 0.66 -16.84
N ALA A 341 25.68 1.12 -18.07
CA ALA A 341 26.21 2.38 -18.59
C ALA A 341 25.71 3.59 -17.80
N ASN A 342 24.46 3.57 -17.34
CA ASN A 342 23.92 4.64 -16.49
C ASN A 342 24.54 4.61 -15.08
N LEU A 343 24.74 3.42 -14.50
CA LEU A 343 25.46 3.26 -13.23
C LEU A 343 26.90 3.76 -13.30
N GLY A 344 27.56 3.60 -14.44
CA GLY A 344 28.92 4.11 -14.67
C GLY A 344 29.08 5.63 -14.59
N LYS A 345 27.97 6.37 -14.63
CA LYS A 345 27.95 7.84 -14.45
C LYS A 345 27.86 8.28 -12.99
N ILE A 346 27.56 7.36 -12.08
CA ILE A 346 27.45 7.65 -10.65
C ILE A 346 28.83 7.84 -10.05
N LEU A 347 29.03 8.99 -9.41
CA LEU A 347 30.18 9.27 -8.55
C LEU A 347 29.77 9.03 -7.09
N ILE A 348 30.48 8.14 -6.43
CA ILE A 348 30.29 7.85 -5.01
C ILE A 348 31.22 8.76 -4.18
N CYS A 349 30.69 9.33 -3.12
CA CYS A 349 31.47 9.95 -2.05
C CYS A 349 31.80 8.85 -1.02
N LEU A 350 33.05 8.38 -1.03
CA LEU A 350 33.51 7.30 -0.17
C LEU A 350 34.16 7.86 1.08
N PRO A 351 33.68 7.55 2.30
CA PRO A 351 34.30 7.90 3.56
C PRO A 351 35.48 6.98 3.90
N PRO A 352 36.33 7.35 4.89
CA PRO A 352 37.21 6.44 5.57
C PRO A 352 36.52 5.15 6.04
N LEU A 353 37.20 4.01 6.02
CA LEU A 353 36.58 2.71 6.35
C LEU A 353 35.97 2.71 7.77
N ASP A 354 36.69 3.27 8.76
CA ASP A 354 36.21 3.35 10.13
C ASP A 354 34.95 4.23 10.24
N GLU A 355 34.87 5.28 9.42
CA GLU A 355 33.68 6.12 9.32
C GLU A 355 32.52 5.39 8.62
N GLN A 356 32.77 4.53 7.59
CA GLN A 356 31.73 3.69 7.01
C GLN A 356 31.04 2.84 8.08
N HIS A 357 31.82 2.19 8.96
CA HIS A 357 31.27 1.39 10.08
C HIS A 357 30.43 2.24 11.06
N ARG A 358 30.88 3.45 11.41
CA ARG A 358 30.12 4.36 12.28
C ARG A 358 28.81 4.81 11.63
N ILE A 359 28.84 5.11 10.33
CA ILE A 359 27.66 5.48 9.55
C ILE A 359 26.65 4.34 9.55
N VAL A 360 27.09 3.12 9.24
CA VAL A 360 26.25 1.91 9.23
C VAL A 360 25.60 1.68 10.59
N SER A 361 26.41 1.65 11.66
CA SER A 361 25.89 1.46 13.01
C SER A 361 24.84 2.50 13.40
N LYS A 362 25.04 3.77 12.97
CA LYS A 362 24.08 4.84 13.27
C LYS A 362 22.81 4.74 12.45
N ILE A 363 22.89 4.34 11.18
CA ILE A 363 21.71 4.07 10.35
C ILE A 363 20.88 2.94 10.97
N GLU A 364 21.53 1.82 11.31
CA GLU A 364 20.85 0.64 11.88
C GLU A 364 20.20 0.94 13.22
N GLU A 365 20.86 1.70 14.09
CA GLU A 365 20.27 2.18 15.35
C GLU A 365 18.98 2.98 15.13
N ILE A 366 19.02 3.95 14.22
CA ILE A 366 17.85 4.83 13.98
C ILE A 366 16.76 4.08 13.24
N PHE A 367 17.12 3.25 12.24
CA PHE A 367 16.12 2.48 11.50
C PHE A 367 15.40 1.48 12.39
N ALA A 368 16.11 0.80 13.31
CA ALA A 368 15.47 -0.09 14.27
C ALA A 368 14.43 0.63 15.15
N GLN A 369 14.70 1.88 15.55
CA GLN A 369 13.73 2.68 16.30
C GLN A 369 12.52 3.07 15.45
N LEU A 370 12.74 3.49 14.18
CA LEU A 370 11.66 3.83 13.25
C LEU A 370 10.81 2.61 12.89
N ASP A 371 11.44 1.44 12.68
CA ASP A 371 10.76 0.17 12.41
C ASP A 371 9.91 -0.27 13.61
N ALA A 372 10.41 -0.08 14.84
CA ALA A 372 9.64 -0.37 16.05
C ALA A 372 8.40 0.52 16.18
N ILE A 373 8.50 1.80 15.81
CA ILE A 373 7.35 2.71 15.76
C ILE A 373 6.37 2.24 14.68
N GLU A 374 6.85 1.94 13.47
CA GLU A 374 6.02 1.46 12.35
C GLU A 374 5.29 0.16 12.69
N ALA A 375 5.95 -0.77 13.38
CA ALA A 375 5.36 -2.03 13.83
C ALA A 375 4.30 -1.88 14.93
N SER A 376 4.28 -0.74 15.63
CA SER A 376 3.29 -0.43 16.68
C SER A 376 2.01 0.25 16.16
N LEU A 377 2.00 0.65 14.87
CA LEU A 377 0.85 1.28 14.20
C LEU A 377 -0.17 0.25 13.72
#